data_f704058c2f4eea2d6f15908715108b5e
#
_entry.id   f704058c2f4eea2d6f15908715108b5e
#
_cell.length_a   1.000
_cell.length_b   1.000
_cell.length_c   1.000
_cell.angle_alpha   90.00
_cell.angle_beta   90.00
_cell.angle_gamma   90.00
#
_symmetry.space_group_name_H-M   'P 1'
#
loop_
_entity.id
_entity.type
_entity.pdbx_description
1 polymer ?
#
loop_
_entity_poly.entity_id
_entity_poly.type
_entity_poly.pdbx_seq_one_letter_code
_entity_poly.pdbx_strand_id
1 'polypeptide(L)'
;MRMKERLKEKTVRMLEFPEELVLPRIIFGGNKSVTVENYKAIIEYETDRIRISTSEFLLQMKGKQFEICTIDDDRLQITGVVEQGEFLY
;
A
#
# COMPACT_ATOMS: atom_id res chain seq x y z
N MET A 1 0.07 -22.58 -20.57
CA MET A 1 -0.03 -22.15 -19.82
C MET A 1 0.14 -21.99 -19.51
N ARG A 2 0.07 -22.19 -19.58
CA ARG A 2 -0.10 -21.89 -18.81
C ARG A 2 -0.14 -21.33 -18.33
N MET A 3 -0.54 -21.33 -18.28
CA MET A 3 -0.86 -20.77 -17.41
C MET A 3 -1.08 -20.24 -17.65
N LYS A 4 -1.21 -20.46 -18.12
CA LYS A 4 -1.68 -20.03 -17.95
C LYS A 4 -2.23 -20.31 -18.05
N GLU A 5 -2.23 -20.93 -18.60
CA GLU A 5 -2.86 -21.18 -18.20
C GLU A 5 -2.91 -21.57 -17.58
N ARG A 6 -2.95 -21.72 -17.33
CA ARG A 6 -3.22 -21.82 -16.33
C ARG A 6 -3.43 -21.26 -15.97
N LEU A 7 -3.71 -20.71 -16.21
CA LEU A 7 -4.15 -20.06 -15.58
C LEU A 7 -4.87 -19.81 -16.04
N LYS A 8 -5.19 -20.03 -16.62
CA LYS A 8 -6.03 -19.79 -16.77
C LYS A 8 -6.86 -20.29 -16.53
N GLU A 9 -7.15 -20.81 -16.37
CA GLU A 9 -7.73 -21.03 -15.81
C GLU A 9 -7.75 -21.09 -14.97
N LYS A 10 -7.57 -20.89 -14.54
CA LYS A 10 -7.55 -20.54 -13.59
C LYS A 10 -7.66 -19.73 -13.41
N THR A 11 -7.81 -19.30 -13.88
CA THR A 11 -8.02 -18.43 -13.63
C THR A 11 -8.77 -17.80 -13.54
N VAL A 12 -9.20 -17.80 -13.81
CA VAL A 12 -9.85 -17.08 -13.63
C VAL A 12 -10.78 -17.12 -12.67
N ARG A 13 -11.58 -17.69 -12.32
CA ARG A 13 -12.23 -17.70 -11.34
C ARG A 13 -11.66 -17.42 -10.21
N MET A 14 -10.75 -17.68 -10.31
CA MET A 14 -10.03 -17.51 -9.38
C MET A 14 -9.87 -16.31 -8.93
N LEU A 15 -10.50 -15.69 -9.23
CA LEU A 15 -10.23 -14.39 -8.94
C LEU A 15 -10.91 -13.87 -7.76
N GLU A 16 -11.63 -14.68 -7.07
CA GLU A 16 -12.19 -14.24 -5.82
C GLU A 16 -11.32 -14.75 -4.73
N PHE A 17 -10.53 -13.86 -4.14
CA PHE A 17 -9.65 -14.22 -3.05
C PHE A 17 -10.39 -14.09 -1.73
N PRO A 18 -10.11 -14.95 -0.77
CA PRO A 18 -10.53 -14.70 0.60
C PRO A 18 -10.02 -13.34 1.04
N GLU A 19 -10.75 -12.73 1.94
CA GLU A 19 -10.41 -11.39 2.36
C GLU A 19 -8.99 -11.30 2.91
N GLU A 20 -8.57 -12.33 3.61
CA GLU A 20 -7.23 -12.31 4.18
C GLU A 20 -6.13 -12.39 3.14
N LEU A 21 -6.47 -12.66 1.88
CA LEU A 21 -5.49 -12.67 0.81
C LEU A 21 -5.48 -11.39 0.00
N VAL A 22 -6.23 -10.39 0.42
CA VAL A 22 -6.20 -9.10 -0.25
C VAL A 22 -4.91 -8.41 0.14
N LEU A 23 -4.06 -8.14 -0.83
CA LEU A 23 -2.72 -7.64 -0.58
C LEU A 23 -2.71 -6.13 -0.54
N PRO A 24 -1.82 -5.56 0.25
CA PRO A 24 -1.64 -4.12 0.22
C PRO A 24 -1.01 -3.70 -1.10
N ARG A 25 -1.31 -2.49 -1.52
CA ARG A 25 -0.80 -1.97 -2.78
C ARG A 25 -0.29 -0.56 -2.54
N ILE A 26 0.96 -0.33 -2.93
CA ILE A 26 1.61 0.96 -2.73
C ILE A 26 1.89 1.54 -4.10
N ILE A 27 1.41 2.74 -4.34
CA ILE A 27 1.58 3.41 -5.63
C ILE A 27 2.26 4.74 -5.36
N PHE A 28 3.42 4.94 -5.96
CA PHE A 28 4.14 6.20 -5.85
C PHE A 28 3.88 7.05 -7.08
N GLY A 29 3.64 8.34 -6.88
CA GLY A 29 3.64 9.31 -7.95
C GLY A 29 4.95 10.08 -7.87
N GLY A 30 5.99 9.58 -8.50
CA GLY A 30 7.32 10.11 -8.31
C GLY A 30 7.70 10.03 -6.85
N ASN A 31 8.31 11.08 -6.33
CA ASN A 31 8.58 11.16 -4.89
C ASN A 31 7.67 12.17 -4.21
N LYS A 32 6.51 12.46 -4.82
CA LYS A 32 5.63 13.52 -4.32
C LYS A 32 4.30 13.02 -3.79
N SER A 33 3.94 11.79 -4.08
CA SER A 33 2.68 11.25 -3.60
C SER A 33 2.76 9.76 -3.42
N VAL A 34 1.95 9.25 -2.51
CA VAL A 34 1.88 7.82 -2.23
C VAL A 34 0.42 7.47 -2.01
N THR A 35 -0.03 6.43 -2.67
CA THR A 35 -1.34 5.85 -2.40
C THR A 35 -1.12 4.48 -1.77
N VAL A 36 -1.75 4.24 -0.62
CA VAL A 36 -1.64 2.97 0.08
C VAL A 36 -3.02 2.35 0.12
N GLU A 37 -3.16 1.19 -0.51
CA GLU A 37 -4.43 0.47 -0.54
C GLU A 37 -4.35 -0.75 0.35
N ASN A 38 -5.48 -1.08 0.99
CA ASN A 38 -5.61 -2.24 1.88
C ASN A 38 -4.68 -2.15 3.08
N TYR A 39 -4.58 -0.97 3.65
CA TYR A 39 -3.81 -0.77 4.87
C TYR A 39 -4.65 -1.21 6.07
N LYS A 40 -3.99 -1.38 7.21
CA LYS A 40 -4.67 -1.77 8.44
C LYS A 40 -4.79 -0.62 9.42
N ALA A 41 -3.71 0.11 9.63
CA ALA A 41 -3.72 1.20 10.60
C ALA A 41 -2.61 2.19 10.31
N ILE A 42 -2.84 3.43 10.72
CA ILE A 42 -1.81 4.45 10.70
C ILE A 42 -1.16 4.42 12.07
N ILE A 43 0.12 4.04 12.11
CA ILE A 43 0.84 3.88 13.36
C ILE A 43 1.44 5.20 13.82
N GLU A 44 1.92 5.99 12.85
CA GLU A 44 2.56 7.26 13.15
C GLU A 44 2.34 8.21 11.97
N TYR A 45 2.01 9.45 12.28
CA TYR A 45 1.81 10.45 11.24
C TYR A 45 2.41 11.77 11.72
N GLU A 46 3.51 12.16 11.07
CA GLU A 46 4.15 13.44 11.31
C GLU A 46 4.54 14.03 9.98
N THR A 47 4.93 15.30 9.95
CA THR A 47 5.24 15.95 8.68
C THR A 47 6.49 15.39 8.03
N ASP A 48 7.35 14.73 8.81
CA ASP A 48 8.60 14.16 8.27
C ASP A 48 8.64 12.64 8.35
N ARG A 49 7.61 12.00 8.85
CA ARG A 49 7.61 10.55 8.99
C ARG A 49 6.18 10.01 9.05
N ILE A 50 5.96 8.94 8.33
CA ILE A 50 4.68 8.24 8.36
C ILE A 50 4.96 6.75 8.45
N ARG A 51 4.21 6.06 9.31
CA ARG A 51 4.28 4.62 9.44
C ARG A 51 2.89 4.05 9.34
N ILE A 52 2.71 3.10 8.45
CA ILE A 52 1.41 2.51 8.15
C ILE A 52 1.55 1.00 8.20
N SER A 53 0.68 0.35 8.97
CA SER A 53 0.70 -1.10 9.03
C SER A 53 -0.22 -1.69 7.98
N THR A 54 0.19 -2.82 7.43
CA THR A 54 -0.61 -3.58 6.48
C THR A 54 -0.62 -5.04 6.95
N SER A 55 -1.29 -5.89 6.20
CA SER A 55 -1.32 -7.31 6.53
C SER A 55 0.02 -8.00 6.29
N GLU A 56 0.90 -7.39 5.50
CA GLU A 56 2.14 -8.02 5.08
C GLU A 56 3.39 -7.35 5.65
N PHE A 57 3.30 -6.07 5.96
CA PHE A 57 4.48 -5.32 6.38
C PHE A 57 4.07 -4.02 7.04
N LEU A 58 5.05 -3.38 7.64
CA LEU A 58 4.91 -2.00 8.12
C LEU A 58 5.64 -1.12 7.11
N LEU A 59 4.92 -0.18 6.53
CA LEU A 59 5.52 0.77 5.62
C LEU A 59 5.96 1.99 6.41
N GLN A 60 7.24 2.34 6.30
CA GLN A 60 7.79 3.51 6.96
C GLN A 60 8.36 4.43 5.91
N MET A 61 7.95 5.69 5.94
CA MET A 61 8.45 6.69 5.02
C MET A 61 9.00 7.87 5.78
N LYS A 62 10.11 8.41 5.29
CA LYS A 62 10.72 9.61 5.83
C LYS A 62 10.85 10.63 4.72
N GLY A 63 10.68 11.88 5.08
CA GLY A 63 10.76 12.94 4.09
C GLY A 63 10.36 14.26 4.65
N LYS A 64 9.56 15.01 3.88
CA LYS A 64 9.19 16.38 4.24
C LYS A 64 7.75 16.64 3.85
N GLN A 65 7.09 17.44 4.67
CA GLN A 65 5.80 18.01 4.31
C GLN A 65 4.74 16.95 4.01
N PHE A 66 4.79 15.85 4.73
CA PHE A 66 3.79 14.82 4.56
C PHE A 66 2.42 15.28 5.02
N GLU A 67 1.44 14.98 4.22
CA GLU A 67 0.06 15.31 4.55
C GLU A 67 -0.83 14.21 3.99
N ILE A 68 -1.73 13.71 4.84
CA ILE A 68 -2.69 12.72 4.40
C ILE A 68 -3.87 13.50 3.81
N CYS A 69 -4.07 13.34 2.52
CA CYS A 69 -5.09 14.08 1.79
C CYS A 69 -6.43 13.37 1.77
N THR A 70 -6.41 12.05 1.76
CA THR A 70 -7.63 11.26 1.67
C THR A 70 -7.49 10.03 2.55
N ILE A 71 -8.51 9.74 3.33
CA ILE A 71 -8.59 8.54 4.15
C ILE A 71 -9.93 7.87 3.87
N ASP A 72 -9.88 6.63 3.39
CA ASP A 72 -11.06 5.79 3.25
C ASP A 72 -10.82 4.54 4.08
N ASP A 73 -11.81 3.65 4.10
CA ASP A 73 -11.71 2.43 4.90
C ASP A 73 -10.47 1.62 4.57
N ASP A 74 -10.07 1.59 3.30
CA ASP A 74 -8.97 0.74 2.87
C ASP A 74 -7.92 1.49 2.05
N ARG A 75 -7.98 2.83 2.01
CA ARG A 75 -7.13 3.57 1.09
C ARG A 75 -6.69 4.88 1.71
N LEU A 76 -5.41 5.18 1.59
CA LEU A 76 -4.84 6.45 2.02
C LEU A 76 -4.17 7.12 0.84
N GLN A 77 -4.27 8.43 0.79
CA GLN A 77 -3.53 9.18 -0.21
C GLN A 77 -2.72 10.25 0.53
N ILE A 78 -1.42 10.25 0.28
CA ILE A 78 -0.46 11.07 1.00
C ILE A 78 0.31 11.91 -0.01
N THR A 79 0.51 13.17 0.31
CA THR A 79 1.39 14.05 -0.49
C THR A 79 2.56 14.48 0.37
N GLY A 80 3.62 14.94 -0.29
CA GLY A 80 4.82 15.39 0.39
C GLY A 80 6.03 15.01 -0.43
N VAL A 81 7.20 15.13 0.17
CA VAL A 81 8.43 14.75 -0.48
C VAL A 81 8.94 13.49 0.20
N VAL A 82 8.94 12.38 -0.52
CA VAL A 82 9.40 11.09 0.00
C VAL A 82 10.90 11.01 -0.26
N GLU A 83 11.69 10.92 0.79
CA GLU A 83 13.12 10.79 0.68
C GLU A 83 13.59 9.38 0.91
N GLN A 84 12.81 8.60 1.68
CA GLN A 84 13.20 7.25 2.03
C GLN A 84 11.95 6.43 2.33
N GLY A 85 11.92 5.21 1.90
CA GLY A 85 10.84 4.29 2.19
C GLY A 85 11.37 2.92 2.52
N GLU A 86 10.72 2.24 3.48
CA GLU A 86 11.14 0.93 3.94
C GLU A 86 9.93 0.05 4.18
N PHE A 87 10.11 -1.23 3.93
CA PHE A 87 9.14 -2.25 4.31
C PHE A 87 9.75 -3.04 5.46
N LEU A 88 9.09 -3.02 6.60
CA LEU A 88 9.56 -3.73 7.79
C LEU A 88 8.64 -4.92 8.05
N TYR A 89 9.22 -6.06 8.18
CA TYR A 89 8.48 -7.33 8.32
C TYR A 89 8.52 -7.89 9.73
#